data_c2e89bbc5d9c827c1353a9593745bca9
#
_entry.id   c2e89bbc5d9c827c1353a9593745bca9
#
_cell.length_a   1.000
_cell.length_b   1.000
_cell.length_c   1.000
_cell.angle_alpha   90.00
_cell.angle_beta   90.00
_cell.angle_gamma   90.00
#
_symmetry.space_group_name_H-M   'P 1'
#
loop_
_entity.id
_entity.type
_entity.pdbx_description
1 polymer ?
#
loop_
_entity_poly.entity_id
_entity_poly.type
_entity_poly.pdbx_seq_one_letter_code
_entity_poly.pdbx_strand_id
1 'polypeptide(L)'
;MKNDSLEIPKLNFDEDGRLIIVASESSSKDDFDFFQGKSNIQNKKLKKRFDNCSEWIEYPSTQEMYKILNGIGNIDNFLATFDGEPFEGMTVRLFNPATKLWSIYWSDSNTGVLDRPVVGSFENNVGHFFSEDIFEGRDVIQVFRWDARDQKNPVWSQAMSDDKGKNWEWNWYMFMTKAE
;
A
#
# COMPACT_ATOMS: atom_id res chain seq x y z
N MET A 1 -21.01 -14.40 -3.21
CA MET A 1 -20.09 -13.26 -3.07
C MET A 1 -19.58 -12.95 -4.46
N LYS A 2 -19.91 -11.77 -5.02
CA LYS A 2 -19.39 -11.34 -6.32
C LYS A 2 -17.88 -11.18 -6.17
N ASN A 3 -17.10 -11.86 -7.00
CA ASN A 3 -15.70 -11.54 -7.25
C ASN A 3 -15.69 -10.13 -7.87
N ASP A 4 -15.66 -9.08 -7.04
CA ASP A 4 -15.17 -7.79 -7.49
C ASP A 4 -13.69 -8.04 -7.76
N SER A 5 -13.35 -8.26 -9.02
CA SER A 5 -11.98 -8.33 -9.46
C SER A 5 -11.31 -7.05 -8.96
N LEU A 6 -10.23 -7.19 -8.19
CA LEU A 6 -9.45 -6.04 -7.75
C LEU A 6 -8.80 -5.45 -8.99
N GLU A 7 -9.52 -4.54 -9.65
CA GLU A 7 -9.04 -3.93 -10.89
C GLU A 7 -7.83 -3.03 -10.59
N ILE A 8 -6.77 -3.29 -11.30
CA ILE A 8 -5.58 -2.43 -11.34
C ILE A 8 -5.62 -1.68 -12.68
N PRO A 9 -5.45 -0.35 -12.68
CA PRO A 9 -5.39 0.43 -13.90
C PRO A 9 -4.31 -0.08 -14.85
N LYS A 10 -4.54 0.05 -16.15
CA LYS A 10 -3.55 -0.29 -17.17
C LYS A 10 -2.31 0.56 -16.96
N LEU A 11 -1.15 -0.09 -16.88
CA LEU A 11 0.13 0.58 -16.74
C LEU A 11 0.60 1.14 -18.07
N ASN A 12 1.26 2.29 -18.02
CA ASN A 12 1.93 2.92 -19.16
C ASN A 12 3.43 2.96 -18.91
N PHE A 13 4.20 2.83 -19.99
CA PHE A 13 5.66 2.84 -19.95
C PHE A 13 6.19 3.84 -20.98
N ASP A 14 7.32 4.46 -20.65
CA ASP A 14 8.05 5.30 -21.59
C ASP A 14 8.83 4.47 -22.63
N GLU A 15 9.56 5.16 -23.53
CA GLU A 15 10.36 4.54 -24.58
C GLU A 15 11.50 3.68 -24.03
N ASP A 16 11.99 3.98 -22.81
CA ASP A 16 13.01 3.19 -22.10
C ASP A 16 12.40 2.03 -21.31
N GLY A 17 11.09 1.86 -21.34
CA GLY A 17 10.34 0.81 -20.63
C GLY A 17 10.17 1.06 -19.14
N ARG A 18 10.35 2.32 -18.66
CA ARG A 18 10.12 2.72 -17.26
C ARG A 18 8.65 3.05 -17.04
N LEU A 19 8.17 2.73 -15.86
CA LEU A 19 6.78 2.97 -15.48
C LEU A 19 6.48 4.49 -15.42
N ILE A 20 5.43 4.90 -16.14
CA ILE A 20 4.89 6.26 -16.10
C ILE A 20 3.72 6.29 -15.12
N ILE A 21 3.80 7.17 -14.11
CA ILE A 21 2.75 7.38 -13.14
C ILE A 21 2.18 8.78 -13.30
N VAL A 22 0.87 8.86 -13.56
CA VAL A 22 0.14 10.12 -13.72
C VAL A 22 -0.91 10.19 -12.61
N ALA A 23 -1.00 11.35 -11.96
CA ALA A 23 -2.01 11.55 -10.93
C ALA A 23 -3.42 11.67 -11.54
N SER A 24 -4.41 11.17 -10.81
CA SER A 24 -5.81 11.50 -11.05
C SER A 24 -6.04 13.02 -10.89
N GLU A 25 -6.95 13.58 -11.68
CA GLU A 25 -7.33 15.01 -11.56
C GLU A 25 -7.91 15.33 -10.18
N SER A 26 -8.60 14.38 -9.56
CA SER A 26 -9.21 14.50 -8.24
C SER A 26 -8.23 14.31 -7.07
N SER A 27 -6.98 13.92 -7.33
CA SER A 27 -5.98 13.66 -6.28
C SER A 27 -5.70 14.90 -5.43
N SER A 28 -5.65 14.72 -4.13
CA SER A 28 -5.65 15.77 -3.12
C SER A 28 -4.79 15.37 -1.92
N LYS A 29 -4.27 16.39 -1.20
CA LYS A 29 -3.57 16.20 0.08
C LYS A 29 -4.45 15.60 1.19
N ASP A 30 -5.75 15.58 1.01
CA ASP A 30 -6.72 15.11 2.00
C ASP A 30 -7.21 13.66 1.70
N ASP A 31 -6.66 13.00 0.68
CA ASP A 31 -7.06 11.66 0.23
C ASP A 31 -6.95 10.58 1.32
N PHE A 32 -6.04 10.74 2.30
CA PHE A 32 -5.86 9.80 3.42
C PHE A 32 -6.60 10.21 4.70
N ASP A 33 -7.46 11.23 4.70
CA ASP A 33 -8.14 11.72 5.91
C ASP A 33 -9.04 10.66 6.57
N PHE A 34 -9.58 9.72 5.78
CA PHE A 34 -10.35 8.59 6.29
C PHE A 34 -9.53 7.71 7.26
N PHE A 35 -8.22 7.72 7.15
CA PHE A 35 -7.32 6.83 7.90
C PHE A 35 -6.79 7.46 9.19
N GLN A 36 -7.02 8.76 9.46
CA GLN A 36 -6.50 9.47 10.63
C GLN A 36 -6.96 8.84 11.95
N GLY A 37 -6.03 8.71 12.92
CA GLY A 37 -6.24 8.14 14.25
C GLY A 37 -5.92 6.65 14.31
N LYS A 38 -6.46 5.97 15.33
CA LYS A 38 -6.16 4.56 15.60
C LYS A 38 -7.05 3.62 14.81
N SER A 39 -6.46 2.53 14.35
CA SER A 39 -7.16 1.45 13.64
C SER A 39 -6.69 0.10 14.15
N ASN A 40 -7.64 -0.84 14.27
CA ASN A 40 -7.36 -2.26 14.40
C ASN A 40 -7.29 -2.87 13.01
N ILE A 41 -6.39 -3.80 12.80
CA ILE A 41 -6.11 -4.39 11.49
C ILE A 41 -6.11 -5.90 11.61
N GLN A 42 -6.89 -6.56 10.76
CA GLN A 42 -6.76 -7.98 10.50
C GLN A 42 -5.94 -8.16 9.23
N ASN A 43 -4.76 -8.72 9.36
CA ASN A 43 -3.87 -9.01 8.25
C ASN A 43 -4.16 -10.39 7.67
N LYS A 44 -4.01 -10.50 6.34
CA LYS A 44 -3.99 -11.76 5.61
C LYS A 44 -2.85 -11.69 4.59
N LYS A 45 -1.77 -12.43 4.84
CA LYS A 45 -0.52 -12.35 4.06
C LYS A 45 -0.17 -13.72 3.51
N LEU A 46 0.17 -13.78 2.22
CA LEU A 46 0.63 -15.01 1.57
C LEU A 46 1.95 -15.44 2.18
N LYS A 47 2.08 -16.71 2.51
CA LYS A 47 3.25 -17.25 3.21
C LYS A 47 4.52 -17.18 2.37
N LYS A 48 4.40 -17.36 1.06
CA LYS A 48 5.47 -17.21 0.08
C LYS A 48 4.95 -16.52 -1.16
N ARG A 49 5.78 -15.72 -1.79
CA ARG A 49 5.45 -14.98 -3.02
C ARG A 49 6.13 -15.63 -4.21
N PHE A 50 5.51 -15.61 -5.38
CA PHE A 50 6.02 -16.19 -6.64
C PHE A 50 6.46 -17.67 -6.55
N ASP A 51 5.82 -18.44 -5.67
CA ASP A 51 6.12 -19.85 -5.40
C ASP A 51 4.87 -20.74 -5.55
N ASN A 52 3.88 -20.31 -6.33
CA ASN A 52 2.57 -20.97 -6.47
C ASN A 52 1.92 -21.30 -5.10
N CYS A 53 2.22 -20.51 -4.08
CA CYS A 53 1.76 -20.71 -2.72
C CYS A 53 0.28 -20.31 -2.60
N SER A 54 -0.51 -21.16 -1.94
CA SER A 54 -1.90 -20.86 -1.60
C SER A 54 -2.14 -20.77 -0.08
N GLU A 55 -1.07 -20.85 0.72
CA GLU A 55 -1.13 -20.76 2.17
C GLU A 55 -1.08 -19.30 2.62
N TRP A 56 -2.07 -18.90 3.44
CA TRP A 56 -2.18 -17.57 4.01
C TRP A 56 -1.94 -17.63 5.51
N ILE A 57 -1.23 -16.65 6.03
CA ILE A 57 -1.12 -16.38 7.47
C ILE A 57 -2.01 -15.19 7.81
N GLU A 58 -2.71 -15.30 8.95
CA GLU A 58 -3.57 -14.25 9.46
C GLU A 58 -3.09 -13.83 10.85
N TYR A 59 -3.03 -12.52 11.10
CA TYR A 59 -2.61 -11.98 12.38
C TYR A 59 -3.19 -10.58 12.60
N PRO A 60 -3.48 -10.21 13.86
CA PRO A 60 -3.90 -8.87 14.21
C PRO A 60 -2.72 -7.90 14.26
N SER A 61 -2.99 -6.64 14.01
CA SER A 61 -2.08 -5.54 14.26
C SER A 61 -2.86 -4.27 14.57
N THR A 62 -2.16 -3.24 14.98
CA THR A 62 -2.74 -1.91 15.21
C THR A 62 -1.91 -0.87 14.47
N GLN A 63 -2.54 0.28 14.20
CA GLN A 63 -1.90 1.39 13.54
C GLN A 63 -2.49 2.70 14.04
N GLU A 64 -1.66 3.74 14.15
CA GLU A 64 -2.12 5.09 14.46
C GLU A 64 -1.49 6.07 13.48
N MET A 65 -2.36 6.80 12.75
CA MET A 65 -1.94 7.77 11.75
C MET A 65 -2.26 9.20 12.17
N TYR A 66 -1.31 10.09 11.94
CA TYR A 66 -1.48 11.53 12.13
C TYR A 66 -0.82 12.34 11.00
N LYS A 67 -1.42 13.51 10.73
CA LYS A 67 -0.90 14.43 9.71
C LYS A 67 0.38 15.12 10.17
N ILE A 68 1.28 15.37 9.22
CA ILE A 68 2.52 16.12 9.39
C ILE A 68 2.64 17.18 8.29
N LEU A 69 3.64 18.03 8.36
CA LEU A 69 3.99 19.02 7.34
C LEU A 69 2.77 19.90 6.93
N ASN A 70 2.03 20.40 7.91
CA ASN A 70 0.82 21.22 7.68
C ASN A 70 -0.21 20.53 6.77
N GLY A 71 -0.30 19.20 6.84
CA GLY A 71 -1.32 18.40 6.16
C GLY A 71 -0.94 17.90 4.77
N ILE A 72 0.28 18.21 4.24
CA ILE A 72 0.75 17.64 2.97
C ILE A 72 1.48 16.29 3.15
N GLY A 73 1.51 15.77 4.37
CA GLY A 73 2.04 14.45 4.68
C GLY A 73 1.33 13.83 5.86
N ASN A 74 1.52 12.54 6.02
CA ASN A 74 1.12 11.80 7.20
C ASN A 74 2.14 10.72 7.54
N ILE A 75 2.11 10.29 8.78
CA ILE A 75 2.95 9.22 9.30
C ILE A 75 2.08 8.29 10.14
N ASP A 76 2.36 7.01 10.09
CA ASP A 76 1.78 6.04 11.01
C ASP A 76 2.83 5.06 11.52
N ASN A 77 2.52 4.45 12.66
CA ASN A 77 3.23 3.29 13.18
C ASN A 77 2.33 2.06 13.05
N PHE A 78 2.89 0.97 12.62
CA PHE A 78 2.26 -0.34 12.56
C PHE A 78 2.85 -1.23 13.65
N LEU A 79 2.00 -1.79 14.51
CA LEU A 79 2.43 -2.62 15.62
C LEU A 79 1.82 -4.03 15.49
N ALA A 80 2.67 -5.04 15.51
CA ALA A 80 2.30 -6.45 15.48
C ALA A 80 3.17 -7.26 16.44
N THR A 81 2.83 -8.52 16.65
CA THR A 81 3.64 -9.47 17.41
C THR A 81 3.79 -10.74 16.58
N PHE A 82 5.02 -11.19 16.36
CA PHE A 82 5.33 -12.42 15.66
C PHE A 82 6.09 -13.36 16.58
N ASP A 83 5.55 -14.57 16.81
CA ASP A 83 6.14 -15.59 17.70
C ASP A 83 6.48 -15.06 19.11
N GLY A 84 5.67 -14.11 19.60
CA GLY A 84 5.89 -13.46 20.90
C GLY A 84 6.83 -12.26 20.87
N GLU A 85 7.48 -11.98 19.75
CA GLU A 85 8.39 -10.85 19.60
C GLU A 85 7.68 -9.64 18.99
N PRO A 86 7.89 -8.42 19.52
CA PRO A 86 7.27 -7.21 19.00
C PRO A 86 7.88 -6.85 17.63
N PHE A 87 7.01 -6.47 16.71
CA PHE A 87 7.38 -5.92 15.40
C PHE A 87 6.77 -4.54 15.26
N GLU A 88 7.57 -3.59 14.80
CA GLU A 88 7.14 -2.23 14.55
C GLU A 88 7.48 -1.83 13.11
N GLY A 89 6.51 -1.27 12.42
CA GLY A 89 6.68 -0.67 11.11
C GLY A 89 6.28 0.80 11.13
N MET A 90 6.81 1.57 10.21
CA MET A 90 6.50 2.98 10.03
C MET A 90 6.19 3.24 8.56
N THR A 91 5.08 3.93 8.30
CA THR A 91 4.79 4.46 6.96
C THR A 91 4.86 5.98 6.98
N VAL A 92 5.56 6.56 6.01
CA VAL A 92 5.54 8.01 5.73
C VAL A 92 4.90 8.21 4.36
N ARG A 93 3.87 9.07 4.29
CA ARG A 93 3.22 9.43 3.03
C ARG A 93 3.36 10.93 2.79
N LEU A 94 3.84 11.28 1.63
CA LEU A 94 4.10 12.68 1.25
C LEU A 94 3.35 13.00 -0.04
N PHE A 95 2.54 14.06 0.00
CA PHE A 95 1.84 14.61 -1.16
C PHE A 95 2.68 15.70 -1.83
N ASN A 96 2.91 15.56 -3.12
CA ASN A 96 3.55 16.61 -3.91
C ASN A 96 2.48 17.48 -4.59
N PRO A 97 2.29 18.75 -4.17
CA PRO A 97 1.27 19.62 -4.74
C PRO A 97 1.47 19.95 -6.24
N ALA A 98 2.70 19.88 -6.72
CA ALA A 98 3.02 20.20 -8.12
C ALA A 98 2.62 19.08 -9.06
N THR A 99 2.79 17.82 -8.65
CA THR A 99 2.47 16.63 -9.46
C THR A 99 1.14 16.00 -9.08
N LYS A 100 0.58 16.38 -7.93
CA LYS A 100 -0.59 15.74 -7.29
C LYS A 100 -0.40 14.25 -7.00
N LEU A 101 0.85 13.81 -6.86
CA LEU A 101 1.19 12.43 -6.52
C LEU A 101 1.53 12.30 -5.04
N TRP A 102 1.13 11.18 -4.47
CA TRP A 102 1.60 10.69 -3.19
C TRP A 102 2.81 9.77 -3.38
N SER A 103 3.79 9.88 -2.50
CA SER A 103 4.88 8.91 -2.33
C SER A 103 4.75 8.27 -0.96
N ILE A 104 4.71 6.93 -0.93
CA ILE A 104 4.52 6.14 0.28
C ILE A 104 5.80 5.35 0.55
N TYR A 105 6.41 5.61 1.70
CA TYR A 105 7.65 4.98 2.16
C TYR A 105 7.34 4.06 3.34
N TRP A 106 7.97 2.91 3.38
CA TRP A 106 7.92 1.96 4.49
C TRP A 106 9.30 1.78 5.10
N SER A 107 9.34 1.56 6.39
CA SER A 107 10.49 1.05 7.13
C SER A 107 10.00 0.20 8.29
N ASP A 108 10.80 -0.75 8.75
CA ASP A 108 10.45 -1.59 9.88
C ASP A 108 11.64 -1.84 10.83
N SER A 109 11.31 -2.41 12.00
CA SER A 109 12.27 -2.68 13.08
C SER A 109 13.32 -3.74 12.76
N ASN A 110 13.17 -4.50 11.67
CA ASN A 110 14.16 -5.49 11.25
C ASN A 110 15.26 -4.87 10.39
N THR A 111 14.89 -3.88 9.57
CA THR A 111 15.81 -3.29 8.58
C THR A 111 16.28 -1.89 8.96
N GLY A 112 15.39 -1.05 9.51
CA GLY A 112 15.68 0.36 9.82
C GLY A 112 16.01 1.21 8.59
N VAL A 113 15.63 0.76 7.40
CA VAL A 113 15.89 1.43 6.12
C VAL A 113 14.55 1.76 5.44
N LEU A 114 14.46 2.95 4.87
CA LEU A 114 13.30 3.30 4.05
C LEU A 114 13.36 2.54 2.72
N ASP A 115 12.29 1.82 2.42
CA ASP A 115 12.12 1.16 1.13
C ASP A 115 11.95 2.18 0.00
N ARG A 116 12.13 1.73 -1.24
CA ARG A 116 11.75 2.52 -2.41
C ARG A 116 10.26 2.87 -2.33
N PRO A 117 9.88 4.15 -2.50
CA PRO A 117 8.49 4.53 -2.38
C PRO A 117 7.62 3.95 -3.50
N VAL A 118 6.41 3.56 -3.16
CA VAL A 118 5.35 3.41 -4.14
C VAL A 118 4.70 4.77 -4.37
N VAL A 119 4.44 5.11 -5.64
CA VAL A 119 3.95 6.44 -6.06
C VAL A 119 2.62 6.29 -6.78
N GLY A 120 1.69 7.20 -6.51
CA GLY A 120 0.38 7.16 -7.15
C GLY A 120 -0.60 8.19 -6.61
N SER A 121 -1.88 7.92 -6.82
CA SER A 121 -2.97 8.82 -6.42
C SER A 121 -4.27 8.06 -6.18
N PHE A 122 -5.24 8.76 -5.60
CA PHE A 122 -6.61 8.27 -5.47
C PHE A 122 -7.48 8.75 -6.62
N GLU A 123 -8.40 7.88 -7.02
CA GLU A 123 -9.53 8.19 -7.88
C GLU A 123 -10.77 7.47 -7.34
N ASN A 124 -11.87 8.20 -7.13
CA ASN A 124 -13.14 7.65 -6.62
C ASN A 124 -12.98 6.83 -5.33
N ASN A 125 -12.19 7.33 -4.38
CA ASN A 125 -11.84 6.67 -3.10
C ASN A 125 -11.07 5.35 -3.24
N VAL A 126 -10.48 5.07 -4.40
CA VAL A 126 -9.57 3.96 -4.59
C VAL A 126 -8.20 4.50 -4.98
N GLY A 127 -7.19 4.19 -4.19
CA GLY A 127 -5.80 4.59 -4.44
C GLY A 127 -4.99 3.46 -5.06
N HIS A 128 -4.17 3.79 -6.06
CA HIS A 128 -3.20 2.86 -6.64
C HIS A 128 -1.83 3.51 -6.64
N PHE A 129 -0.86 2.83 -6.05
CA PHE A 129 0.50 3.33 -5.87
C PHE A 129 1.48 2.26 -6.33
N PHE A 130 2.40 2.60 -7.21
CA PHE A 130 3.27 1.65 -7.89
C PHE A 130 4.74 1.96 -7.64
N SER A 131 5.58 0.92 -7.68
CA SER A 131 7.02 1.03 -7.80
C SER A 131 7.56 -0.09 -8.69
N GLU A 132 8.66 0.20 -9.38
CA GLU A 132 9.53 -0.83 -9.96
C GLU A 132 10.53 -1.23 -8.88
N ASP A 133 10.68 -2.53 -8.64
CA ASP A 133 11.53 -3.08 -7.58
C ASP A 133 12.17 -4.40 -8.00
N ILE A 134 13.05 -4.92 -7.16
CA ILE A 134 13.65 -6.25 -7.33
C ILE A 134 13.23 -7.13 -6.15
N PHE A 135 12.51 -8.21 -6.43
CA PHE A 135 12.12 -9.20 -5.43
C PHE A 135 12.81 -10.53 -5.70
N GLU A 136 13.71 -10.97 -4.81
CA GLU A 136 14.48 -12.21 -4.93
C GLU A 136 15.17 -12.37 -6.30
N GLY A 137 15.73 -11.26 -6.81
CA GLY A 137 16.44 -11.23 -8.10
C GLY A 137 15.55 -11.14 -9.34
N ARG A 138 14.25 -10.95 -9.18
CA ARG A 138 13.27 -10.70 -10.26
C ARG A 138 12.92 -9.24 -10.33
N ASP A 139 12.91 -8.67 -11.51
CA ASP A 139 12.31 -7.34 -11.72
C ASP A 139 10.80 -7.47 -11.55
N VAL A 140 10.23 -6.68 -10.64
CA VAL A 140 8.80 -6.69 -10.35
C VAL A 140 8.23 -5.29 -10.37
N ILE A 141 6.95 -5.18 -10.68
CA ILE A 141 6.15 -4.00 -10.37
C ILE A 141 5.33 -4.34 -9.14
N GLN A 142 5.44 -3.52 -8.11
CA GLN A 142 4.64 -3.61 -6.90
C GLN A 142 3.50 -2.61 -6.96
N VAL A 143 2.32 -3.00 -6.50
CA VAL A 143 1.19 -2.11 -6.30
C VAL A 143 0.70 -2.19 -4.87
N PHE A 144 0.46 -1.01 -4.24
CA PHE A 144 -0.37 -0.85 -3.06
C PHE A 144 -1.72 -0.29 -3.53
N ARG A 145 -2.78 -0.99 -3.18
CA ARG A 145 -4.15 -0.56 -3.46
C ARG A 145 -4.88 -0.26 -2.16
N TRP A 146 -5.37 0.96 -2.04
CA TRP A 146 -6.28 1.37 -0.98
C TRP A 146 -7.70 1.40 -1.51
N ASP A 147 -8.63 0.74 -0.83
CA ASP A 147 -10.05 0.85 -1.08
C ASP A 147 -10.73 1.53 0.11
N ALA A 148 -11.02 2.80 -0.06
CA ALA A 148 -11.66 3.65 0.94
C ALA A 148 -13.11 4.02 0.55
N ARG A 149 -13.76 3.24 -0.32
CA ARG A 149 -15.17 3.43 -0.66
C ARG A 149 -16.07 3.24 0.56
N ASP A 150 -15.70 2.32 1.46
CA ASP A 150 -16.17 2.30 2.84
C ASP A 150 -15.09 2.87 3.76
N GLN A 151 -15.20 4.17 4.09
CA GLN A 151 -14.22 4.85 4.93
C GLN A 151 -14.17 4.38 6.38
N LYS A 152 -15.18 3.62 6.83
CA LYS A 152 -15.19 3.02 8.18
C LYS A 152 -14.42 1.71 8.22
N ASN A 153 -14.38 1.00 7.10
CA ASN A 153 -13.74 -0.29 6.95
C ASN A 153 -12.86 -0.32 5.68
N PRO A 154 -11.85 0.56 5.58
CA PRO A 154 -10.99 0.58 4.40
C PRO A 154 -10.17 -0.69 4.33
N VAL A 155 -9.81 -1.06 3.09
CA VAL A 155 -8.97 -2.22 2.82
C VAL A 155 -7.72 -1.76 2.09
N TRP A 156 -6.55 -2.09 2.63
CA TRP A 156 -5.30 -2.00 1.90
C TRP A 156 -4.92 -3.38 1.36
N SER A 157 -4.36 -3.41 0.18
CA SER A 157 -3.87 -4.65 -0.43
C SER A 157 -2.62 -4.42 -1.25
N GLN A 158 -1.80 -5.48 -1.34
CA GLN A 158 -0.55 -5.49 -2.09
C GLN A 158 -0.56 -6.62 -3.10
N ALA A 159 -0.10 -6.29 -4.31
CA ALA A 159 0.23 -7.28 -5.33
C ALA A 159 1.58 -6.98 -5.97
N MET A 160 2.13 -8.00 -6.60
CA MET A 160 3.34 -7.91 -7.42
C MET A 160 3.11 -8.56 -8.78
N SER A 161 3.81 -8.04 -9.80
CA SER A 161 3.82 -8.55 -11.17
C SER A 161 5.26 -8.63 -11.66
N ASP A 162 5.65 -9.77 -12.22
CA ASP A 162 6.96 -9.97 -12.88
C ASP A 162 6.86 -9.97 -14.42
N ASP A 163 5.69 -9.58 -14.95
CA ASP A 163 5.39 -9.53 -16.39
C ASP A 163 4.86 -8.17 -16.85
N LYS A 164 5.31 -7.10 -16.20
CA LYS A 164 4.92 -5.71 -16.49
C LYS A 164 3.42 -5.43 -16.35
N GLY A 165 2.79 -6.02 -15.32
CA GLY A 165 1.41 -5.76 -14.97
C GLY A 165 0.37 -6.54 -15.79
N LYS A 166 0.77 -7.56 -16.56
CA LYS A 166 -0.19 -8.43 -17.27
C LYS A 166 -0.90 -9.39 -16.33
N ASN A 167 -0.16 -9.92 -15.35
CA ASN A 167 -0.67 -10.76 -14.28
C ASN A 167 -0.21 -10.23 -12.94
N TRP A 168 -1.05 -10.39 -11.89
CA TRP A 168 -0.78 -9.89 -10.55
C TRP A 168 -0.96 -10.99 -9.53
N GLU A 169 0.05 -11.18 -8.67
CA GLU A 169 -0.05 -12.00 -7.47
C GLU A 169 -0.43 -11.11 -6.29
N TRP A 170 -1.70 -11.20 -5.85
CA TRP A 170 -2.14 -10.57 -4.62
C TRP A 170 -1.59 -11.34 -3.43
N ASN A 171 -0.81 -10.67 -2.58
CA ASN A 171 -0.03 -11.36 -1.55
C ASN A 171 -0.17 -10.78 -0.14
N TRP A 172 -0.87 -9.65 0.04
CA TRP A 172 -1.15 -9.13 1.37
C TRP A 172 -2.42 -8.27 1.36
N TYR A 173 -3.27 -8.48 2.38
CA TYR A 173 -4.47 -7.69 2.64
C TYR A 173 -4.45 -7.22 4.09
N MET A 174 -4.89 -5.99 4.34
CA MET A 174 -5.14 -5.41 5.64
C MET A 174 -6.59 -4.94 5.68
N PHE A 175 -7.40 -5.57 6.49
CA PHE A 175 -8.79 -5.17 6.74
C PHE A 175 -8.83 -4.32 8.00
N MET A 176 -9.23 -3.06 7.86
CA MET A 176 -9.11 -2.07 8.91
C MET A 176 -10.46 -1.69 9.48
N THR A 177 -10.49 -1.46 10.79
CA THR A 177 -11.61 -0.85 11.50
C THR A 177 -11.10 0.24 12.42
N LYS A 178 -11.85 1.32 12.59
CA LYS A 178 -11.48 2.36 13.58
C LYS A 178 -11.44 1.73 14.97
N ALA A 179 -10.38 2.03 15.74
CA ALA A 179 -10.35 1.72 17.16
C ALA A 179 -11.22 2.74 17.92
N GLU A 180 -11.95 2.26 18.94
CA GLU A 180 -12.73 3.10 19.85
C GLU A 180 -11.82 3.91 20.79
#